data_d537746f65fdba5d6ea956ecbad74734
#
_entry.id   d537746f65fdba5d6ea956ecbad74734
#
_cell.length_a   1.000
_cell.length_b   1.000
_cell.length_c   1.000
_cell.angle_alpha   90.00
_cell.angle_beta   90.00
_cell.angle_gamma   90.00
#
_symmetry.space_group_name_H-M   'P 1'
#
loop_
_entity.id
_entity.type
_entity.pdbx_description
1 polymer ?
#
loop_
_entity_poly.entity_id
_entity_poly.type
_entity_poly.pdbx_seq_one_letter_code
_entity_poly.pdbx_strand_id
1 'polypeptide(L)'
;LEFRPTAAGNGETMFDILVRETKSDLVTYQMDVYWVYITGLDPAKLLAKYPDRWSMLHIKDMLKDFTRGGHTGGSPATAKVAVGEGQIQWAEVLNAAHKIGVKHYFLEDETVMPLKSIPDSFKYLRALKL
;
A
#
# COMPACT_ATOMS: atom_id res chain seq x y z
N LEU A 1 1.18 -12.10 -1.53
CA LEU A 1 0.56 -13.45 -1.61
C LEU A 1 -0.94 -13.37 -1.32
N GLU A 2 -1.35 -12.52 -0.40
CA GLU A 2 -2.74 -12.40 0.10
C GLU A 2 -3.72 -11.95 -0.99
N PHE A 3 -3.25 -11.21 -1.97
CA PHE A 3 -4.08 -10.72 -3.09
C PHE A 3 -4.15 -11.68 -4.29
N ARG A 4 -3.69 -12.93 -4.13
CA ARG A 4 -3.90 -13.96 -5.15
C ARG A 4 -5.38 -14.34 -5.23
N PRO A 5 -5.92 -14.53 -6.45
CA PRO A 5 -7.25 -15.09 -6.61
C PRO A 5 -7.35 -16.48 -5.96
N THR A 6 -8.50 -16.78 -5.40
CA THR A 6 -8.79 -18.12 -4.89
C THR A 6 -9.02 -19.11 -6.04
N ALA A 7 -8.91 -20.40 -5.75
CA ALA A 7 -9.20 -21.45 -6.72
C ALA A 7 -10.69 -21.51 -7.15
N ALA A 8 -11.57 -20.82 -6.43
CA ALA A 8 -13.00 -20.80 -6.71
C ALA A 8 -13.38 -20.05 -8.01
N GLY A 9 -12.45 -19.26 -8.58
CA GLY A 9 -12.68 -18.56 -9.85
C GLY A 9 -13.74 -17.47 -9.84
N ASN A 10 -14.21 -17.04 -8.66
CA ASN A 10 -15.24 -16.03 -8.45
C ASN A 10 -14.70 -14.60 -8.27
N GLY A 11 -13.40 -14.39 -8.49
CA GLY A 11 -12.72 -13.11 -8.27
C GLY A 11 -12.36 -12.81 -6.82
N GLU A 12 -12.70 -13.69 -5.88
CA GLU A 12 -12.32 -13.58 -4.47
C GLU A 12 -10.82 -13.82 -4.29
N THR A 13 -10.18 -13.00 -3.46
CA THR A 13 -8.75 -13.16 -3.10
C THR A 13 -8.59 -13.83 -1.73
N MET A 14 -7.38 -14.30 -1.42
CA MET A 14 -7.07 -14.81 -0.07
C MET A 14 -7.25 -13.72 0.98
N PHE A 15 -7.03 -12.44 0.64
CA PHE A 15 -7.30 -11.32 1.55
C PHE A 15 -8.79 -11.15 1.84
N ASP A 16 -9.66 -11.31 0.85
CA ASP A 16 -11.12 -11.26 1.05
C ASP A 16 -11.57 -12.34 2.05
N ILE A 17 -10.97 -13.53 1.99
CA ILE A 17 -11.21 -14.61 2.97
C ILE A 17 -10.74 -14.17 4.36
N LEU A 18 -9.51 -13.63 4.50
CA LEU A 18 -9.02 -13.16 5.79
C LEU A 18 -9.94 -12.12 6.42
N VAL A 19 -10.43 -11.18 5.62
CA VAL A 19 -11.38 -10.17 6.09
C VAL A 19 -12.69 -10.81 6.58
N ARG A 20 -13.24 -11.76 5.82
CA ARG A 20 -14.49 -12.44 6.16
C ARG A 20 -14.40 -13.33 7.40
N GLU A 21 -13.28 -14.05 7.55
CA GLU A 21 -13.08 -15.03 8.61
C GLU A 21 -12.55 -14.42 9.92
N THR A 22 -12.32 -13.10 9.97
CA THR A 22 -11.84 -12.41 11.17
C THR A 22 -12.78 -11.27 11.58
N LYS A 23 -12.96 -11.09 12.89
CA LYS A 23 -13.82 -10.03 13.44
C LYS A 23 -13.09 -8.70 13.44
N SER A 24 -13.77 -7.61 13.03
CA SER A 24 -13.19 -6.27 12.93
C SER A 24 -12.84 -5.64 14.30
N ASP A 25 -13.52 -6.08 15.37
CA ASP A 25 -13.23 -5.65 16.75
C ASP A 25 -11.96 -6.31 17.34
N LEU A 26 -11.48 -7.41 16.74
CA LEU A 26 -10.32 -8.15 17.21
C LEU A 26 -9.11 -8.06 16.26
N VAL A 27 -9.35 -7.85 14.97
CA VAL A 27 -8.30 -7.88 13.94
C VAL A 27 -8.43 -6.69 13.02
N THR A 28 -7.42 -5.85 12.99
CA THR A 28 -7.20 -4.82 11.97
C THR A 28 -5.93 -5.11 11.20
N TYR A 29 -5.77 -4.50 10.04
CA TYR A 29 -4.65 -4.74 9.17
C TYR A 29 -3.76 -3.51 9.02
N GLN A 30 -2.50 -3.75 8.74
CA GLN A 30 -1.57 -2.78 8.19
C GLN A 30 -1.46 -3.02 6.69
N MET A 31 -1.74 -1.98 5.89
CA MET A 31 -1.52 -2.05 4.46
C MET A 31 -0.11 -1.58 4.12
N ASP A 32 0.68 -2.40 3.49
CA ASP A 32 1.83 -1.93 2.73
C ASP A 32 1.36 -1.53 1.33
N VAL A 33 1.36 -0.22 1.09
CA VAL A 33 0.82 0.37 -0.14
C VAL A 33 1.57 -0.10 -1.37
N TYR A 34 2.92 -0.25 -1.28
CA TYR A 34 3.75 -0.75 -2.37
C TYR A 34 3.38 -2.18 -2.76
N TRP A 35 3.22 -3.07 -1.75
CA TRP A 35 2.92 -4.47 -2.00
C TRP A 35 1.49 -4.71 -2.47
N VAL A 36 0.55 -3.86 -2.13
CA VAL A 36 -0.79 -3.84 -2.75
C VAL A 36 -0.66 -3.37 -4.20
N TYR A 37 0.02 -2.25 -4.42
CA TYR A 37 0.12 -1.62 -5.74
C TYR A 37 0.82 -2.50 -6.78
N ILE A 38 1.87 -3.25 -6.39
CA ILE A 38 2.62 -4.15 -7.29
C ILE A 38 1.74 -5.28 -7.84
N THR A 39 0.70 -5.71 -7.12
CA THR A 39 -0.24 -6.74 -7.60
C THR A 39 -1.18 -6.27 -8.70
N GLY A 40 -1.17 -4.98 -9.02
CA GLY A 40 -2.10 -4.37 -9.97
C GLY A 40 -3.35 -3.77 -9.31
N LEU A 41 -3.54 -4.00 -8.01
CA LEU A 41 -4.65 -3.42 -7.26
C LEU A 41 -4.43 -1.92 -7.03
N ASP A 42 -5.52 -1.23 -6.77
CA ASP A 42 -5.56 0.17 -6.39
C ASP A 42 -5.70 0.26 -4.86
N PRO A 43 -4.68 0.78 -4.14
CA PRO A 43 -4.71 0.85 -2.69
C PRO A 43 -5.86 1.72 -2.14
N ALA A 44 -6.19 2.83 -2.81
CA ALA A 44 -7.28 3.70 -2.38
C ALA A 44 -8.64 3.00 -2.46
N LYS A 45 -8.86 2.24 -3.53
CA LYS A 45 -10.07 1.41 -3.67
C LYS A 45 -10.12 0.28 -2.66
N LEU A 46 -8.97 -0.35 -2.35
CA LEU A 46 -8.91 -1.41 -1.35
C LEU A 46 -9.19 -0.88 0.06
N LEU A 47 -8.69 0.32 0.40
CA LEU A 47 -9.03 1.00 1.64
C LEU A 47 -10.55 1.24 1.74
N ALA A 48 -11.15 1.76 0.68
CA ALA A 48 -12.59 2.03 0.64
C ALA A 48 -13.47 0.76 0.66
N LYS A 49 -12.95 -0.37 0.18
CA LYS A 49 -13.65 -1.66 0.17
C LYS A 49 -13.87 -2.22 1.58
N TYR A 50 -12.93 -1.98 2.49
CA TYR A 50 -12.95 -2.51 3.87
C TYR A 50 -12.62 -1.41 4.88
N PRO A 51 -13.47 -0.37 5.03
CA PRO A 51 -13.12 0.85 5.75
C PRO A 51 -12.88 0.67 7.26
N ASP A 52 -13.42 -0.38 7.87
CA ASP A 52 -13.28 -0.73 9.29
C ASP A 52 -12.13 -1.69 9.61
N ARG A 53 -11.31 -2.03 8.59
CA ARG A 53 -10.28 -3.06 8.73
C ARG A 53 -8.83 -2.53 8.73
N TRP A 54 -8.63 -1.25 8.43
CA TRP A 54 -7.30 -0.65 8.28
C TRP A 54 -6.99 0.30 9.43
N SER A 55 -5.92 0.03 10.15
CA SER A 55 -5.44 0.90 11.24
C SER A 55 -4.08 1.54 10.94
N MET A 56 -3.31 0.96 10.04
CA MET A 56 -1.93 1.34 9.75
C MET A 56 -1.61 1.26 8.28
N LEU A 57 -0.69 2.11 7.81
CA LEU A 57 -0.11 2.04 6.47
C LEU A 57 1.42 2.06 6.51
N HIS A 58 2.07 1.21 5.71
CA HIS A 58 3.43 1.44 5.24
C HIS A 58 3.41 2.30 3.98
N ILE A 59 4.17 3.38 4.01
CA ILE A 59 4.34 4.34 2.91
C ILE A 59 5.66 4.04 2.22
N LYS A 60 5.57 3.46 1.03
CA LYS A 60 6.71 3.05 0.20
C LYS A 60 6.34 3.23 -1.27
N ASP A 61 7.18 3.90 -2.06
CA ASP A 61 6.86 4.22 -3.45
C ASP A 61 7.57 3.33 -4.47
N MET A 62 6.98 3.22 -5.64
CA MET A 62 7.41 2.36 -6.73
C MET A 62 7.92 3.18 -7.91
N LEU A 63 9.09 2.82 -8.42
CA LEU A 63 9.70 3.44 -9.60
C LEU A 63 8.67 3.57 -10.75
N LYS A 64 8.66 4.73 -11.40
CA LYS A 64 7.87 4.96 -12.63
C LYS A 64 8.22 3.89 -13.66
N ASP A 65 7.21 3.43 -14.37
CA ASP A 65 7.34 2.41 -15.43
C ASP A 65 7.73 1.00 -14.93
N PHE A 66 7.84 0.76 -13.62
CA PHE A 66 7.99 -0.60 -13.11
C PHE A 66 6.71 -1.40 -13.35
N THR A 67 6.85 -2.58 -13.95
CA THR A 67 5.71 -3.42 -14.33
C THR A 67 5.00 -3.99 -13.10
N ARG A 68 3.70 -3.79 -13.03
CA ARG A 68 2.80 -4.31 -12.01
C ARG A 68 2.20 -5.66 -12.41
N GLY A 69 1.50 -6.30 -11.49
CA GLY A 69 0.80 -7.59 -11.71
C GLY A 69 1.52 -8.78 -11.10
N GLY A 70 2.62 -8.56 -10.38
CA GLY A 70 3.35 -9.62 -9.69
C GLY A 70 2.74 -10.00 -8.32
N HIS A 71 2.70 -11.32 -8.04
CA HIS A 71 2.22 -11.85 -6.75
C HIS A 71 3.31 -12.66 -6.03
N THR A 72 4.59 -12.40 -6.33
CA THR A 72 5.72 -13.20 -5.82
C THR A 72 6.17 -12.82 -4.41
N GLY A 73 5.80 -11.62 -3.95
CA GLY A 73 6.28 -11.08 -2.67
C GLY A 73 7.72 -10.59 -2.71
N GLY A 74 8.29 -10.42 -3.91
CA GLY A 74 9.65 -9.91 -4.11
C GLY A 74 9.70 -8.83 -5.18
N SER A 75 10.57 -7.83 -5.00
CA SER A 75 10.92 -6.83 -6.01
C SER A 75 12.36 -6.35 -5.78
N PRO A 76 13.09 -5.96 -6.84
CA PRO A 76 14.47 -5.47 -6.68
C PRO A 76 14.50 -4.13 -5.91
N ALA A 77 15.58 -3.84 -5.21
CA ALA A 77 15.77 -2.56 -4.52
C ALA A 77 15.69 -1.37 -5.48
N THR A 78 16.11 -1.54 -6.74
CA THR A 78 16.03 -0.53 -7.79
C THR A 78 14.60 -0.20 -8.24
N ALA A 79 13.60 -0.99 -7.86
CA ALA A 79 12.20 -0.70 -8.11
C ALA A 79 11.58 0.22 -7.04
N LYS A 80 12.34 0.57 -6.00
CA LYS A 80 11.91 1.40 -4.87
C LYS A 80 12.55 2.76 -4.97
N VAL A 81 11.77 3.80 -4.76
CA VAL A 81 12.20 5.21 -4.88
C VAL A 81 11.66 6.02 -3.70
N ALA A 82 12.17 7.23 -3.53
CA ALA A 82 11.62 8.17 -2.56
C ALA A 82 10.13 8.41 -2.83
N VAL A 83 9.34 8.54 -1.77
CA VAL A 83 7.90 8.80 -1.87
C VAL A 83 7.66 10.11 -2.61
N GLY A 84 6.83 10.05 -3.66
CA GLY A 84 6.55 11.15 -4.57
C GLY A 84 7.40 11.17 -5.85
N GLU A 85 8.48 10.39 -5.90
CA GLU A 85 9.26 10.21 -7.14
C GLU A 85 8.72 9.05 -8.00
N GLY A 86 7.85 8.22 -7.43
CA GLY A 86 7.30 7.02 -8.05
C GLY A 86 6.00 7.21 -8.80
N GLN A 87 5.28 6.09 -8.98
CA GLN A 87 4.03 6.04 -9.73
C GLN A 87 2.77 5.95 -8.86
N ILE A 88 2.92 5.81 -7.52
CA ILE A 88 1.77 5.72 -6.62
C ILE A 88 1.13 7.09 -6.43
N GLN A 89 -0.20 7.16 -6.54
CA GLN A 89 -0.97 8.39 -6.40
C GLN A 89 -1.23 8.70 -4.92
N TRP A 90 -0.22 9.25 -4.24
CA TRP A 90 -0.21 9.41 -2.78
C TRP A 90 -1.34 10.30 -2.25
N ALA A 91 -1.72 11.35 -2.97
CA ALA A 91 -2.86 12.17 -2.56
C ALA A 91 -4.15 11.35 -2.47
N GLU A 92 -4.42 10.48 -3.44
CA GLU A 92 -5.60 9.62 -3.45
C GLU A 92 -5.57 8.59 -2.32
N VAL A 93 -4.42 7.92 -2.13
CA VAL A 93 -4.24 6.91 -1.07
C VAL A 93 -4.40 7.52 0.31
N LEU A 94 -3.73 8.66 0.58
CA LEU A 94 -3.77 9.30 1.90
C LEU A 94 -5.14 9.92 2.20
N ASN A 95 -5.82 10.50 1.20
CA ASN A 95 -7.21 10.97 1.36
C ASN A 95 -8.17 9.80 1.68
N ALA A 96 -8.03 8.67 0.99
CA ALA A 96 -8.83 7.48 1.27
C ALA A 96 -8.57 6.95 2.70
N ALA A 97 -7.30 6.89 3.11
CA ALA A 97 -6.89 6.44 4.43
C ALA A 97 -7.41 7.38 5.54
N HIS A 98 -7.29 8.70 5.34
CA HIS A 98 -7.80 9.72 6.26
C HIS A 98 -9.32 9.60 6.44
N LYS A 99 -10.05 9.46 5.34
CA LYS A 99 -11.52 9.34 5.34
C LYS A 99 -12.03 8.17 6.16
N ILE A 100 -11.31 7.05 6.21
CA ILE A 100 -11.68 5.85 6.99
C ILE A 100 -11.05 5.81 8.38
N GLY A 101 -10.27 6.83 8.77
CA GLY A 101 -9.72 6.99 10.11
C GLY A 101 -8.46 6.18 10.40
N VAL A 102 -7.64 5.87 9.39
CA VAL A 102 -6.29 5.31 9.60
C VAL A 102 -5.48 6.25 10.50
N LYS A 103 -4.84 5.70 11.53
CA LYS A 103 -4.18 6.49 12.59
C LYS A 103 -2.67 6.50 12.51
N HIS A 104 -2.06 5.47 11.94
CA HIS A 104 -0.61 5.28 11.95
C HIS A 104 -0.07 5.12 10.54
N TYR A 105 0.96 5.90 10.23
CA TYR A 105 1.62 5.94 8.93
C TYR A 105 3.12 5.77 9.15
N PHE A 106 3.71 4.77 8.53
CA PHE A 106 5.12 4.44 8.67
C PHE A 106 5.81 4.62 7.33
N LEU A 107 6.73 5.58 7.24
CA LEU A 107 7.61 5.68 6.09
C LEU A 107 8.62 4.54 6.17
N GLU A 108 8.58 3.65 5.20
CA GLU A 108 9.52 2.55 5.05
C GLU A 108 10.38 2.76 3.81
N ASP A 109 11.69 2.76 4.01
CA ASP A 109 12.64 2.95 2.92
C ASP A 109 13.46 1.68 2.71
N GLU A 110 13.40 1.15 1.51
CA GLU A 110 14.19 0.01 1.05
C GLU A 110 14.95 0.37 -0.24
N THR A 111 15.21 1.67 -0.45
CA THR A 111 15.98 2.15 -1.59
C THR A 111 17.46 1.86 -1.42
N VAL A 112 18.23 2.01 -2.48
CA VAL A 112 19.70 1.88 -2.43
C VAL A 112 20.40 3.11 -1.83
N MET A 113 19.66 4.20 -1.55
CA MET A 113 20.20 5.45 -1.03
C MET A 113 19.33 6.05 0.10
N PRO A 114 19.14 5.36 1.25
CA PRO A 114 18.18 5.75 2.29
C PRO A 114 18.49 7.12 2.92
N LEU A 115 19.77 7.50 3.01
CA LEU A 115 20.17 8.82 3.54
C LEU A 115 19.69 10.00 2.68
N LYS A 116 19.38 9.76 1.41
CA LYS A 116 18.79 10.75 0.49
C LYS A 116 17.27 10.58 0.42
N SER A 117 16.81 9.38 0.18
CA SER A 117 15.38 9.11 -0.11
C SER A 117 14.46 9.36 1.08
N ILE A 118 14.90 9.11 2.32
CA ILE A 118 14.10 9.40 3.52
C ILE A 118 13.79 10.89 3.67
N PRO A 119 14.79 11.80 3.67
CA PRO A 119 14.52 13.25 3.71
C PRO A 119 13.65 13.75 2.55
N ASP A 120 13.88 13.26 1.32
CA ASP A 120 13.09 13.64 0.14
C ASP A 120 11.64 13.19 0.27
N SER A 121 11.40 11.97 0.74
CA SER A 121 10.06 11.43 1.03
C SER A 121 9.33 12.29 2.08
N PHE A 122 10.00 12.65 3.18
CA PHE A 122 9.42 13.53 4.21
C PHE A 122 9.06 14.89 3.65
N LYS A 123 9.94 15.49 2.86
CA LYS A 123 9.69 16.79 2.22
C LYS A 123 8.45 16.74 1.33
N TYR A 124 8.32 15.70 0.51
CA TYR A 124 7.15 15.50 -0.35
C TYR A 124 5.87 15.35 0.48
N LEU A 125 5.84 14.43 1.46
CA LEU A 125 4.66 14.15 2.29
C LEU A 125 4.19 15.39 3.06
N ARG A 126 5.11 16.21 3.58
CA ARG A 126 4.78 17.46 4.27
C ARG A 126 4.22 18.54 3.37
N ALA A 127 4.58 18.54 2.10
CA ALA A 127 4.09 19.48 1.10
C ALA A 127 2.76 19.06 0.46
N LEU A 128 2.37 17.79 0.65
CA LEU A 128 1.15 17.26 0.07
C LEU A 128 -0.08 17.89 0.74
N LYS A 129 -0.96 18.41 -0.07
CA LYS A 129 -2.26 18.94 0.37
C LYS A 129 -3.29 17.83 0.30
N LEU A 130 -3.87 17.46 1.42
CA LEU A 130 -4.91 16.44 1.57
C LEU A 130 -6.27 17.11 1.78
#